data_a5303dd9fee2466dd2fa31c35d5624fc
#
_entry.id   a5303dd9fee2466dd2fa31c35d5624fc
#
_cell.length_a   1.000
_cell.length_b   1.000
_cell.length_c   1.000
_cell.angle_alpha   90.00
_cell.angle_beta   90.00
_cell.angle_gamma   90.00
#
_symmetry.space_group_name_H-M   'P 1'
#
loop_
_entity.id
_entity.type
_entity.pdbx_description
1 polymer ?
#
loop_
_entity_poly.entity_id
_entity_poly.type
_entity_poly.pdbx_seq_one_letter_code
_entity_poly.pdbx_strand_id
1 'polypeptide(L)'
;MMGTETLRRDWKILRGEELVKEYNRKKVVNGVSIEVKRGEVVGLLGPNGAGKTTTFYMIVGLIHPTEGRVFLDERALNGIPMYVRARMGIGYLPQEPSVFRKLKVKENLDLVLEMQGLSRHEVRKRRDALLEEFGIAHLALSSANLLSGGERRRLEIARALATEPSFILLDEPFTGIDPIAVEEIQHIIRYLAQKGIGVLITDHAVRETLAITDRAYIMFEGKILVAGSPEEILQSDLSRKYYLGERFNL
;
A
#
# COMPACT_ATOMS: atom_id res chain seq x y z
N MET A 1 -16.71 -27.99 -1.62
CA MET A 1 -15.37 -28.06 -2.23
C MET A 1 -15.29 -26.95 -3.26
N MET A 2 -14.77 -25.78 -2.91
CA MET A 2 -14.46 -24.74 -3.89
C MET A 2 -13.13 -25.13 -4.51
N GLY A 3 -13.16 -25.42 -5.84
CA GLY A 3 -11.96 -25.75 -6.59
C GLY A 3 -10.90 -24.69 -6.41
N THR A 4 -9.65 -25.12 -6.28
CA THR A 4 -8.44 -24.30 -6.34
C THR A 4 -8.27 -23.78 -7.77
N GLU A 5 -9.15 -22.88 -8.23
CA GLU A 5 -8.80 -22.00 -9.32
C GLU A 5 -7.59 -21.20 -8.83
N THR A 6 -6.46 -21.42 -9.49
CA THR A 6 -5.26 -20.60 -9.32
C THR A 6 -5.70 -19.17 -9.57
N LEU A 7 -5.91 -18.40 -8.50
CA LEU A 7 -6.37 -17.01 -8.60
C LEU A 7 -5.33 -16.28 -9.45
N ARG A 8 -5.78 -15.77 -10.59
CA ARG A 8 -4.97 -15.07 -11.57
C ARG A 8 -4.26 -13.92 -10.87
N ARG A 9 -2.94 -13.86 -10.97
CA ARG A 9 -2.10 -12.82 -10.33
C ARG A 9 -1.61 -11.74 -11.31
N ASP A 10 -2.11 -11.75 -12.54
CA ASP A 10 -1.70 -10.84 -13.62
C ASP A 10 -2.67 -9.65 -13.79
N TRP A 11 -3.26 -9.19 -12.69
CA TRP A 11 -4.15 -8.05 -12.70
C TRP A 11 -3.41 -6.78 -13.13
N LYS A 12 -4.06 -5.96 -13.96
CA LYS A 12 -3.45 -4.76 -14.56
C LYS A 12 -3.83 -3.48 -13.84
N ILE A 13 -5.05 -3.40 -13.32
CA ILE A 13 -5.62 -2.17 -12.75
C ILE A 13 -6.39 -2.51 -11.46
N LEU A 14 -6.12 -1.76 -10.40
CA LEU A 14 -6.93 -1.70 -9.19
C LEU A 14 -7.60 -0.32 -9.16
N ARG A 15 -8.94 -0.28 -9.10
CA ARG A 15 -9.66 1.00 -9.12
C ARG A 15 -10.82 1.03 -8.14
N GLY A 16 -11.08 2.22 -7.60
CA GLY A 16 -12.31 2.58 -6.92
C GLY A 16 -13.11 3.54 -7.78
N GLU A 17 -14.40 3.32 -7.95
CA GLU A 17 -15.29 4.14 -8.76
C GLU A 17 -16.42 4.69 -7.92
N GLU A 18 -16.58 6.03 -7.95
CA GLU A 18 -17.64 6.78 -7.28
C GLU A 18 -17.84 6.35 -5.81
N LEU A 19 -16.71 6.15 -5.10
CA LEU A 19 -16.74 5.68 -3.73
C LEU A 19 -17.37 6.71 -2.81
N VAL A 20 -18.39 6.28 -2.07
CA VAL A 20 -19.05 7.07 -1.02
C VAL A 20 -18.97 6.29 0.29
N LYS A 21 -18.62 6.99 1.36
CA LYS A 21 -18.76 6.47 2.73
C LYS A 21 -19.43 7.47 3.62
N GLU A 22 -20.52 7.01 4.24
CA GLU A 22 -21.30 7.81 5.17
C GLU A 22 -21.27 7.21 6.58
N TYR A 23 -21.07 8.06 7.58
CA TYR A 23 -21.19 7.74 9.00
C TYR A 23 -22.11 8.77 9.65
N ASN A 24 -23.15 8.31 10.34
CA ASN A 24 -24.10 9.19 11.04
C ASN A 24 -24.64 10.34 10.17
N ARG A 25 -25.03 10.01 8.93
CA ARG A 25 -25.53 10.96 7.91
C ARG A 25 -24.49 11.99 7.42
N LYS A 26 -23.22 11.84 7.78
CA LYS A 26 -22.12 12.66 7.26
C LYS A 26 -21.31 11.87 6.25
N LYS A 27 -21.25 12.35 5.01
CA LYS A 27 -20.37 11.77 3.98
C LYS A 27 -18.92 12.16 4.26
N VAL A 28 -18.09 11.19 4.65
CA VAL A 28 -16.65 11.37 4.87
C VAL A 28 -15.85 11.11 3.60
N VAL A 29 -16.43 10.34 2.65
CA VAL A 29 -15.98 10.18 1.27
C VAL A 29 -17.20 10.37 0.38
N ASN A 30 -17.09 11.14 -0.69
CA ASN A 30 -18.21 11.59 -1.51
C ASN A 30 -17.85 11.58 -3.00
N GLY A 31 -18.10 10.46 -3.68
CA GLY A 31 -17.88 10.28 -5.11
C GLY A 31 -16.40 10.25 -5.50
N VAL A 32 -15.56 9.53 -4.75
CA VAL A 32 -14.13 9.43 -5.02
C VAL A 32 -13.86 8.32 -6.02
N SER A 33 -13.21 8.68 -7.14
CA SER A 33 -12.70 7.72 -8.13
C SER A 33 -11.18 7.80 -8.19
N ILE A 34 -10.51 6.66 -7.97
CA ILE A 34 -9.04 6.52 -8.05
C ILE A 34 -8.67 5.20 -8.71
N GLU A 35 -7.54 5.16 -9.38
CA GLU A 35 -7.01 3.93 -9.95
C GLU A 35 -5.50 3.84 -9.77
N VAL A 36 -4.99 2.61 -9.77
CA VAL A 36 -3.57 2.27 -9.75
C VAL A 36 -3.32 1.22 -10.81
N LYS A 37 -2.32 1.45 -11.67
CA LYS A 37 -1.88 0.47 -12.68
C LYS A 37 -0.68 -0.33 -12.16
N ARG A 38 -0.47 -1.52 -12.71
CA ARG A 38 0.76 -2.26 -12.42
C ARG A 38 1.99 -1.46 -12.82
N GLY A 39 3.01 -1.47 -11.95
CA GLY A 39 4.25 -0.74 -12.15
C GLY A 39 4.12 0.77 -11.94
N GLU A 40 2.97 1.26 -11.47
CA GLU A 40 2.73 2.67 -11.15
C GLU A 40 2.78 2.89 -9.64
N VAL A 41 3.37 4.00 -9.20
CA VAL A 41 3.29 4.50 -7.83
C VAL A 41 2.31 5.66 -7.77
N VAL A 42 1.22 5.48 -7.04
CA VAL A 42 0.14 6.48 -6.89
C VAL A 42 0.08 6.98 -5.46
N GLY A 43 0.08 8.30 -5.29
CA GLY A 43 -0.10 8.96 -4.00
C GLY A 43 -1.56 9.37 -3.76
N LEU A 44 -2.08 9.12 -2.55
CA LEU A 44 -3.36 9.67 -2.08
C LEU A 44 -3.08 10.61 -0.92
N LEU A 45 -3.05 11.90 -1.20
CA LEU A 45 -2.60 12.96 -0.31
C LEU A 45 -3.77 13.87 0.11
N GLY A 46 -3.56 14.68 1.11
CA GLY A 46 -4.56 15.65 1.59
C GLY A 46 -4.46 15.89 3.11
N PRO A 47 -5.14 16.89 3.65
CA PRO A 47 -5.10 17.21 5.06
C PRO A 47 -5.74 16.11 5.93
N ASN A 48 -5.52 16.20 7.25
CA ASN A 48 -6.20 15.32 8.21
C ASN A 48 -7.71 15.49 8.10
N GLY A 49 -8.44 14.36 8.13
CA GLY A 49 -9.89 14.35 7.97
C GLY A 49 -10.40 14.48 6.53
N ALA A 50 -9.53 14.56 5.52
CA ALA A 50 -9.94 14.64 4.11
C ALA A 50 -10.63 13.37 3.57
N GLY A 51 -10.56 12.23 4.29
CA GLY A 51 -11.17 10.97 3.87
C GLY A 51 -10.19 9.95 3.28
N LYS A 52 -8.87 10.24 3.27
CA LYS A 52 -7.82 9.38 2.69
C LYS A 52 -7.86 7.95 3.25
N THR A 53 -7.70 7.79 4.55
CA THR A 53 -7.69 6.49 5.23
C THR A 53 -8.99 5.71 4.99
N THR A 54 -10.14 6.40 4.98
CA THR A 54 -11.43 5.77 4.69
C THR A 54 -11.49 5.26 3.25
N THR A 55 -11.05 6.07 2.27
CA THR A 55 -10.97 5.67 0.86
C THR A 55 -10.03 4.48 0.69
N PHE A 56 -8.85 4.57 1.27
CA PHE A 56 -7.85 3.51 1.25
C PHE A 56 -8.39 2.20 1.84
N TYR A 57 -9.06 2.26 2.99
CA TYR A 57 -9.65 1.08 3.65
C TYR A 57 -10.81 0.46 2.86
N MET A 58 -11.55 1.25 2.08
CA MET A 58 -12.54 0.70 1.16
C MET A 58 -11.87 -0.12 0.04
N ILE A 59 -10.72 0.33 -0.48
CA ILE A 59 -9.96 -0.38 -1.52
C ILE A 59 -9.31 -1.64 -0.94
N VAL A 60 -8.74 -1.57 0.26
CA VAL A 60 -8.19 -2.75 0.96
C VAL A 60 -9.27 -3.78 1.28
N GLY A 61 -10.51 -3.33 1.54
CA GLY A 61 -11.63 -4.19 1.95
C GLY A 61 -11.80 -4.32 3.46
N LEU A 62 -11.25 -3.38 4.22
CA LEU A 62 -11.49 -3.23 5.67
C LEU A 62 -12.81 -2.53 5.96
N ILE A 63 -13.24 -1.65 5.07
CA ILE A 63 -14.50 -0.91 5.17
C ILE A 63 -15.30 -1.14 3.89
N HIS A 64 -16.62 -1.33 4.01
CA HIS A 64 -17.50 -1.38 2.86
C HIS A 64 -17.91 0.04 2.44
N PRO A 65 -17.84 0.41 1.15
CA PRO A 65 -18.42 1.65 0.66
C PRO A 65 -19.94 1.64 0.87
N THR A 66 -20.52 2.82 1.11
CA THR A 66 -21.97 3.01 1.14
C THR A 66 -22.55 2.99 -0.28
N GLU A 67 -21.83 3.65 -1.21
CA GLU A 67 -22.09 3.67 -2.65
C GLU A 67 -20.77 3.54 -3.40
N GLY A 68 -20.85 3.22 -4.70
CA GLY A 68 -19.67 3.02 -5.53
C GLY A 68 -19.13 1.60 -5.43
N ARG A 69 -18.06 1.34 -6.16
CA ARG A 69 -17.48 -0.01 -6.30
C ARG A 69 -15.96 0.02 -6.34
N VAL A 70 -15.37 -1.08 -5.90
CA VAL A 70 -13.94 -1.37 -6.06
C VAL A 70 -13.78 -2.49 -7.06
N PHE A 71 -12.84 -2.36 -7.99
CA PHE A 71 -12.58 -3.33 -9.05
C PHE A 71 -11.11 -3.74 -9.09
N LEU A 72 -10.89 -4.97 -9.50
CA LEU A 72 -9.60 -5.50 -9.91
C LEU A 72 -9.75 -5.95 -11.36
N ASP A 73 -9.22 -5.19 -12.31
CA ASP A 73 -9.62 -5.15 -13.72
C ASP A 73 -11.14 -5.00 -13.85
N GLU A 74 -11.85 -5.98 -14.45
CA GLU A 74 -13.31 -6.00 -14.59
C GLU A 74 -14.03 -6.70 -13.42
N ARG A 75 -13.28 -7.23 -12.46
CA ARG A 75 -13.87 -7.98 -11.33
C ARG A 75 -14.22 -7.05 -10.19
N ALA A 76 -15.50 -6.95 -9.86
CA ALA A 76 -15.96 -6.21 -8.69
C ALA A 76 -15.52 -6.90 -7.39
N LEU A 77 -15.00 -6.12 -6.45
CA LEU A 77 -14.51 -6.57 -5.15
C LEU A 77 -15.47 -6.25 -3.98
N ASN A 78 -16.61 -5.61 -4.24
CA ASN A 78 -17.58 -5.30 -3.19
C ASN A 78 -18.06 -6.59 -2.51
N GLY A 79 -18.08 -6.58 -1.17
CA GLY A 79 -18.42 -7.79 -0.39
C GLY A 79 -17.32 -8.85 -0.30
N ILE A 80 -16.21 -8.70 -1.04
CA ILE A 80 -15.05 -9.59 -0.93
C ILE A 80 -14.19 -9.13 0.26
N PRO A 81 -14.01 -9.96 1.30
CA PRO A 81 -13.24 -9.59 2.48
C PRO A 81 -11.74 -9.48 2.18
N MET A 82 -11.02 -8.70 3.00
CA MET A 82 -9.60 -8.37 2.83
C MET A 82 -8.72 -9.62 2.62
N TYR A 83 -8.92 -10.69 3.39
CA TYR A 83 -8.09 -11.91 3.26
C TYR A 83 -8.25 -12.61 1.89
N VAL A 84 -9.42 -12.49 1.26
CA VAL A 84 -9.63 -13.00 -0.11
C VAL A 84 -8.97 -12.08 -1.11
N ARG A 85 -9.09 -10.75 -0.94
CA ARG A 85 -8.40 -9.76 -1.79
C ARG A 85 -6.87 -9.96 -1.71
N ALA A 86 -6.32 -10.29 -0.53
CA ALA A 86 -4.91 -10.62 -0.37
C ALA A 86 -4.51 -11.85 -1.20
N ARG A 87 -5.33 -12.91 -1.21
CA ARG A 87 -5.11 -14.08 -2.07
C ARG A 87 -5.25 -13.79 -3.56
N MET A 88 -6.01 -12.76 -3.92
CA MET A 88 -6.13 -12.26 -5.29
C MET A 88 -4.95 -11.39 -5.71
N GLY A 89 -4.02 -11.08 -4.81
CA GLY A 89 -2.82 -10.32 -5.12
C GLY A 89 -2.87 -8.85 -4.72
N ILE A 90 -3.70 -8.46 -3.74
CA ILE A 90 -3.72 -7.12 -3.15
C ILE A 90 -3.04 -7.19 -1.77
N GLY A 91 -1.78 -6.77 -1.71
CA GLY A 91 -1.03 -6.65 -0.46
C GLY A 91 -1.42 -5.39 0.32
N TYR A 92 -1.37 -5.46 1.64
CA TYR A 92 -1.61 -4.32 2.52
C TYR A 92 -0.55 -4.23 3.61
N LEU A 93 0.02 -3.04 3.77
CA LEU A 93 0.98 -2.71 4.80
C LEU A 93 0.42 -1.58 5.68
N PRO A 94 0.00 -1.87 6.91
CA PRO A 94 -0.58 -0.89 7.81
C PRO A 94 0.46 0.13 8.32
N GLN A 95 -0.03 1.23 8.85
CA GLN A 95 0.77 2.24 9.54
C GLN A 95 1.44 1.65 10.79
N GLU A 96 0.68 0.89 11.58
CA GLU A 96 1.22 0.25 12.78
C GLU A 96 2.09 -0.96 12.44
N PRO A 97 3.16 -1.21 13.22
CA PRO A 97 4.03 -2.36 13.03
C PRO A 97 3.27 -3.68 13.05
N SER A 98 3.37 -4.42 11.94
CA SER A 98 2.62 -5.67 11.73
C SER A 98 3.45 -6.94 11.89
N VAL A 99 4.74 -6.83 12.26
CA VAL A 99 5.61 -8.00 12.48
C VAL A 99 5.19 -8.82 13.70
N PHE A 100 5.34 -10.12 13.62
CA PHE A 100 5.21 -11.01 14.79
C PHE A 100 6.44 -10.87 15.68
N ARG A 101 6.37 -9.95 16.64
CA ARG A 101 7.51 -9.49 17.46
C ARG A 101 8.23 -10.60 18.21
N LYS A 102 7.52 -11.67 18.62
CA LYS A 102 8.08 -12.82 19.35
C LYS A 102 8.74 -13.86 18.45
N LEU A 103 8.50 -13.79 17.14
CA LEU A 103 9.11 -14.67 16.16
C LEU A 103 10.45 -14.11 15.67
N LYS A 104 11.31 -14.99 15.16
CA LYS A 104 12.51 -14.62 14.46
C LYS A 104 12.16 -13.96 13.11
N VAL A 105 13.11 -13.22 12.55
CA VAL A 105 12.96 -12.57 11.23
C VAL A 105 12.58 -13.60 10.17
N LYS A 106 13.31 -14.72 10.06
CA LYS A 106 12.99 -15.80 9.12
C LYS A 106 11.60 -16.41 9.34
N GLU A 107 11.20 -16.60 10.60
CA GLU A 107 9.91 -17.22 10.95
C GLU A 107 8.72 -16.34 10.57
N ASN A 108 8.91 -15.00 10.55
CA ASN A 108 7.91 -14.07 10.02
C ASN A 108 7.59 -14.29 8.54
N LEU A 109 8.59 -14.68 7.74
CA LEU A 109 8.43 -15.02 6.34
C LEU A 109 7.94 -16.46 6.15
N ASP A 110 8.52 -17.42 6.90
CA ASP A 110 8.11 -18.83 6.84
C ASP A 110 6.60 -18.98 7.04
N LEU A 111 6.03 -18.30 8.03
CA LEU A 111 4.60 -18.35 8.34
C LEU A 111 3.72 -17.98 7.14
N VAL A 112 4.07 -16.90 6.42
CA VAL A 112 3.28 -16.44 5.27
C VAL A 112 3.47 -17.35 4.06
N LEU A 113 4.68 -17.84 3.84
CA LEU A 113 5.01 -18.75 2.73
C LEU A 113 4.36 -20.13 2.91
N GLU A 114 4.35 -20.67 4.12
CA GLU A 114 3.69 -21.95 4.44
C GLU A 114 2.17 -21.89 4.20
N MET A 115 1.53 -20.75 4.48
CA MET A 115 0.11 -20.55 4.20
C MET A 115 -0.25 -20.59 2.70
N GLN A 116 0.74 -20.53 1.80
CA GLN A 116 0.53 -20.64 0.36
C GLN A 116 0.57 -22.09 -0.14
N GLY A 117 0.76 -23.06 0.74
CA GLY A 117 0.80 -24.49 0.38
C GLY A 117 2.08 -24.91 -0.33
N LEU A 118 3.16 -24.13 -0.20
CA LEU A 118 4.48 -24.43 -0.77
C LEU A 118 5.15 -25.59 -0.02
N SER A 119 5.98 -26.34 -0.75
CA SER A 119 6.84 -27.34 -0.14
C SER A 119 7.87 -26.70 0.81
N ARG A 120 8.36 -27.44 1.80
CA ARG A 120 9.39 -26.95 2.74
C ARG A 120 10.66 -26.45 2.03
N HIS A 121 10.99 -27.03 0.87
CA HIS A 121 12.14 -26.59 0.08
C HIS A 121 11.87 -25.23 -0.57
N GLU A 122 10.71 -25.03 -1.16
CA GLU A 122 10.28 -23.78 -1.78
C GLU A 122 10.16 -22.66 -0.75
N VAL A 123 9.58 -22.95 0.43
CA VAL A 123 9.51 -22.00 1.55
C VAL A 123 10.91 -21.49 1.91
N ARG A 124 11.88 -22.39 2.11
CA ARG A 124 13.25 -21.99 2.42
C ARG A 124 13.87 -21.14 1.30
N LYS A 125 13.77 -21.60 0.05
CA LYS A 125 14.33 -20.91 -1.11
C LYS A 125 13.77 -19.49 -1.25
N ARG A 126 12.45 -19.32 -1.14
CA ARG A 126 11.79 -18.01 -1.29
C ARG A 126 12.10 -17.10 -0.09
N ARG A 127 12.07 -17.65 1.13
CA ARG A 127 12.44 -16.94 2.33
C ARG A 127 13.85 -16.35 2.23
N ASP A 128 14.83 -17.20 1.89
CA ASP A 128 16.24 -16.79 1.84
C ASP A 128 16.44 -15.75 0.74
N ALA A 129 15.79 -15.90 -0.42
CA ALA A 129 15.81 -14.90 -1.48
C ALA A 129 15.23 -13.55 -1.02
N LEU A 130 14.11 -13.54 -0.30
CA LEU A 130 13.52 -12.30 0.23
C LEU A 130 14.40 -11.65 1.30
N LEU A 131 15.02 -12.43 2.17
CA LEU A 131 15.93 -11.92 3.19
C LEU A 131 17.15 -11.23 2.55
N GLU A 132 17.73 -11.82 1.51
CA GLU A 132 18.84 -11.22 0.74
C GLU A 132 18.39 -9.98 -0.02
N GLU A 133 17.26 -10.06 -0.74
CA GLU A 133 16.68 -8.96 -1.52
C GLU A 133 16.46 -7.69 -0.69
N PHE A 134 16.03 -7.85 0.57
CA PHE A 134 15.78 -6.73 1.49
C PHE A 134 16.95 -6.43 2.44
N GLY A 135 18.12 -7.06 2.25
CA GLY A 135 19.32 -6.80 3.04
C GLY A 135 19.20 -7.14 4.52
N ILE A 136 18.31 -8.07 4.88
CA ILE A 136 18.06 -8.50 6.28
C ILE A 136 18.44 -9.97 6.55
N ALA A 137 19.19 -10.60 5.64
CA ALA A 137 19.63 -12.00 5.79
C ALA A 137 20.49 -12.22 7.03
N HIS A 138 21.36 -11.28 7.36
CA HIS A 138 22.22 -11.32 8.56
C HIS A 138 21.40 -11.29 9.88
N LEU A 139 20.13 -10.85 9.84
CA LEU A 139 19.20 -10.80 10.96
C LEU A 139 18.25 -12.00 11.03
N ALA A 140 18.39 -12.99 10.14
CA ALA A 140 17.44 -14.10 9.99
C ALA A 140 17.12 -14.84 11.31
N LEU A 141 18.12 -14.99 12.18
CA LEU A 141 17.99 -15.67 13.47
C LEU A 141 17.64 -14.73 14.64
N SER A 142 17.67 -13.43 14.43
CA SER A 142 17.32 -12.42 15.44
C SER A 142 15.81 -12.40 15.68
N SER A 143 15.42 -12.08 16.91
CA SER A 143 13.99 -11.85 17.22
C SER A 143 13.53 -10.53 16.63
N ALA A 144 12.32 -10.50 16.02
CA ALA A 144 11.82 -9.32 15.32
C ALA A 144 11.55 -8.11 16.24
N ASN A 145 11.50 -8.29 17.57
CA ASN A 145 11.40 -7.18 18.52
C ASN A 145 12.70 -6.38 18.68
N LEU A 146 13.85 -6.92 18.24
CA LEU A 146 15.17 -6.28 18.33
C LEU A 146 15.50 -5.42 17.11
N LEU A 147 14.68 -5.47 16.08
CA LEU A 147 14.88 -4.73 14.83
C LEU A 147 14.72 -3.21 15.03
N SER A 148 15.60 -2.45 14.41
CA SER A 148 15.43 -1.01 14.20
C SER A 148 14.15 -0.71 13.40
N GLY A 149 13.73 0.56 13.33
CA GLY A 149 12.55 0.97 12.56
C GLY A 149 12.67 0.60 11.08
N GLY A 150 13.80 0.90 10.45
CA GLY A 150 14.07 0.59 9.04
C GLY A 150 14.14 -0.92 8.76
N GLU A 151 14.87 -1.68 9.59
CA GLU A 151 14.93 -3.16 9.44
C GLU A 151 13.56 -3.82 9.59
N ARG A 152 12.76 -3.32 10.53
CA ARG A 152 11.39 -3.79 10.74
C ARG A 152 10.54 -3.51 9.50
N ARG A 153 10.63 -2.31 8.94
CA ARG A 153 9.89 -1.93 7.75
C ARG A 153 10.28 -2.79 6.55
N ARG A 154 11.57 -3.07 6.36
CA ARG A 154 12.07 -4.00 5.34
C ARG A 154 11.50 -5.41 5.51
N LEU A 155 11.44 -5.93 6.74
CA LEU A 155 10.82 -7.22 7.02
C LEU A 155 9.31 -7.23 6.72
N GLU A 156 8.58 -6.15 7.04
CA GLU A 156 7.15 -6.02 6.75
C GLU A 156 6.88 -6.03 5.24
N ILE A 157 7.68 -5.30 4.47
CA ILE A 157 7.57 -5.28 3.01
C ILE A 157 7.92 -6.64 2.42
N ALA A 158 9.03 -7.26 2.86
CA ALA A 158 9.43 -8.61 2.43
C ALA A 158 8.30 -9.63 2.69
N ARG A 159 7.63 -9.53 3.85
CA ARG A 159 6.51 -10.38 4.20
C ARG A 159 5.28 -10.12 3.31
N ALA A 160 4.98 -8.88 2.97
CA ALA A 160 3.91 -8.56 2.04
C ALA A 160 4.21 -9.11 0.64
N LEU A 161 5.47 -9.05 0.19
CA LEU A 161 5.91 -9.60 -1.10
C LEU A 161 5.95 -11.12 -1.14
N ALA A 162 6.06 -11.78 0.01
CA ALA A 162 5.99 -13.24 0.08
C ALA A 162 4.73 -13.81 -0.56
N THR A 163 3.64 -13.03 -0.67
CA THR A 163 2.40 -13.41 -1.34
C THR A 163 2.39 -13.14 -2.85
N GLU A 164 3.46 -12.60 -3.43
CA GLU A 164 3.57 -12.21 -4.85
C GLU A 164 2.40 -11.31 -5.31
N PRO A 165 2.19 -10.14 -4.68
CA PRO A 165 1.06 -9.30 -4.99
C PRO A 165 1.21 -8.61 -6.34
N SER A 166 0.07 -8.36 -7.05
CA SER A 166 0.03 -7.44 -8.20
C SER A 166 -0.04 -5.98 -7.78
N PHE A 167 -0.62 -5.72 -6.60
CA PHE A 167 -0.74 -4.39 -5.99
C PHE A 167 -0.37 -4.44 -4.53
N ILE A 168 0.28 -3.40 -4.05
CA ILE A 168 0.57 -3.20 -2.63
C ILE A 168 0.08 -1.84 -2.17
N LEU A 169 -0.64 -1.82 -1.06
CA LEU A 169 -1.21 -0.61 -0.47
C LEU A 169 -0.45 -0.30 0.81
N LEU A 170 0.17 0.88 0.88
CA LEU A 170 1.03 1.34 1.97
C LEU A 170 0.34 2.47 2.72
N ASP A 171 0.00 2.23 3.97
CA ASP A 171 -0.65 3.21 4.84
C ASP A 171 0.42 3.95 5.66
N GLU A 172 0.62 5.24 5.37
CA GLU A 172 1.60 6.13 5.99
C GLU A 172 3.01 5.51 6.15
N PRO A 173 3.66 5.08 5.04
CA PRO A 173 4.92 4.36 5.10
C PRO A 173 6.09 5.17 5.66
N PHE A 174 6.02 6.51 5.66
CA PHE A 174 7.09 7.41 6.11
C PHE A 174 6.89 7.93 7.54
N THR A 175 5.74 7.61 8.17
CA THR A 175 5.43 8.11 9.51
C THR A 175 6.30 7.45 10.57
N GLY A 176 6.93 8.30 11.41
CA GLY A 176 7.67 7.84 12.59
C GLY A 176 9.00 7.15 12.30
N ILE A 177 9.57 7.37 11.11
CA ILE A 177 10.91 6.90 10.73
C ILE A 177 11.86 8.07 10.53
N ASP A 178 13.16 7.82 10.69
CA ASP A 178 14.20 8.84 10.51
C ASP A 178 14.43 9.14 9.01
N PRO A 179 15.01 10.31 8.66
CA PRO A 179 15.19 10.73 7.26
C PRO A 179 16.00 9.74 6.40
N ILE A 180 16.99 9.06 6.97
CA ILE A 180 17.81 8.09 6.24
C ILE A 180 16.95 6.88 5.88
N ALA A 181 16.15 6.39 6.83
CA ALA A 181 15.23 5.28 6.58
C ALA A 181 14.09 5.67 5.61
N VAL A 182 13.69 6.95 5.52
CA VAL A 182 12.75 7.42 4.49
C VAL A 182 13.31 7.17 3.09
N GLU A 183 14.56 7.57 2.82
CA GLU A 183 15.20 7.34 1.53
C GLU A 183 15.27 5.84 1.17
N GLU A 184 15.63 5.00 2.14
CA GLU A 184 15.63 3.55 1.94
C GLU A 184 14.24 3.01 1.54
N ILE A 185 13.18 3.45 2.22
CA ILE A 185 11.80 3.04 1.90
C ILE A 185 11.36 3.58 0.53
N GLN A 186 11.74 4.81 0.18
CA GLN A 186 11.50 5.37 -1.15
C GLN A 186 12.14 4.51 -2.24
N HIS A 187 13.40 4.09 -2.05
CA HIS A 187 14.09 3.18 -2.98
C HIS A 187 13.37 1.83 -3.12
N ILE A 188 12.92 1.27 -1.98
CA ILE A 188 12.15 0.02 -1.99
C ILE A 188 10.84 0.19 -2.77
N ILE A 189 10.08 1.27 -2.55
CA ILE A 189 8.81 1.50 -3.24
C ILE A 189 9.02 1.61 -4.76
N ARG A 190 10.02 2.37 -5.21
CA ARG A 190 10.37 2.46 -6.63
C ARG A 190 10.79 1.11 -7.22
N TYR A 191 11.56 0.33 -6.46
CA TYR A 191 11.94 -1.02 -6.84
C TYR A 191 10.73 -1.95 -7.01
N LEU A 192 9.71 -1.86 -6.14
CA LEU A 192 8.47 -2.62 -6.30
C LEU A 192 7.75 -2.26 -7.61
N ALA A 193 7.66 -0.99 -7.93
CA ALA A 193 7.06 -0.53 -9.19
C ALA A 193 7.84 -1.05 -10.40
N GLN A 194 9.18 -1.00 -10.39
CA GLN A 194 10.02 -1.56 -11.44
C GLN A 194 9.83 -3.08 -11.62
N LYS A 195 9.49 -3.81 -10.56
CA LYS A 195 9.06 -5.22 -10.62
C LYS A 195 7.66 -5.42 -11.19
N GLY A 196 6.97 -4.37 -11.59
CA GLY A 196 5.63 -4.40 -12.15
C GLY A 196 4.55 -4.53 -11.08
N ILE A 197 4.80 -4.15 -9.83
CA ILE A 197 3.81 -4.10 -8.75
C ILE A 197 3.22 -2.69 -8.73
N GLY A 198 1.90 -2.55 -8.80
CA GLY A 198 1.23 -1.27 -8.60
C GLY A 198 1.23 -0.89 -7.12
N VAL A 199 1.59 0.35 -6.79
CA VAL A 199 1.70 0.81 -5.41
C VAL A 199 0.74 1.98 -5.16
N LEU A 200 -0.10 1.88 -4.13
CA LEU A 200 -0.89 2.98 -3.63
C LEU A 200 -0.36 3.40 -2.25
N ILE A 201 -0.05 4.67 -2.10
CA ILE A 201 0.48 5.23 -0.86
C ILE A 201 -0.49 6.27 -0.32
N THR A 202 -0.82 6.20 0.96
CA THR A 202 -1.37 7.35 1.69
C THR A 202 -0.34 7.82 2.70
N ASP A 203 -0.05 9.13 2.71
CA ASP A 203 0.85 9.72 3.68
C ASP A 203 0.51 11.20 3.90
N HIS A 204 1.02 11.76 4.98
CA HIS A 204 1.02 13.20 5.24
C HIS A 204 2.38 13.86 4.94
N ALA A 205 3.42 13.06 4.73
CA ALA A 205 4.74 13.48 4.27
C ALA A 205 4.70 13.74 2.75
N VAL A 206 4.26 14.95 2.39
CA VAL A 206 3.94 15.32 0.99
C VAL A 206 5.16 15.26 0.09
N ARG A 207 6.30 15.84 0.55
CA ARG A 207 7.54 15.90 -0.25
C ARG A 207 8.06 14.50 -0.55
N GLU A 208 8.13 13.69 0.48
CA GLU A 208 8.63 12.32 0.44
C GLU A 208 7.78 11.46 -0.48
N THR A 209 6.46 11.67 -0.47
CA THR A 209 5.52 10.94 -1.32
C THR A 209 5.58 11.41 -2.76
N LEU A 210 5.49 12.73 -3.02
CA LEU A 210 5.53 13.26 -4.39
C LEU A 210 6.86 12.96 -5.09
N ALA A 211 7.98 12.89 -4.34
CA ALA A 211 9.28 12.56 -4.91
C ALA A 211 9.37 11.17 -5.55
N ILE A 212 8.44 10.26 -5.21
CA ILE A 212 8.45 8.87 -5.69
C ILE A 212 7.18 8.45 -6.44
N THR A 213 6.18 9.30 -6.53
CA THR A 213 4.93 8.97 -7.23
C THR A 213 5.02 9.33 -8.71
N ASP A 214 4.38 8.52 -9.55
CA ASP A 214 4.16 8.83 -10.95
C ASP A 214 2.93 9.74 -11.12
N ARG A 215 1.96 9.58 -10.19
CA ARG A 215 0.72 10.33 -10.15
C ARG A 215 0.20 10.44 -8.72
N ALA A 216 -0.48 11.54 -8.41
CA ALA A 216 -1.10 11.73 -7.10
C ALA A 216 -2.53 12.26 -7.20
N TYR A 217 -3.30 11.96 -6.18
CA TYR A 217 -4.64 12.51 -5.93
C TYR A 217 -4.57 13.35 -4.66
N ILE A 218 -5.02 14.58 -4.72
CA ILE A 218 -5.21 15.43 -3.54
C ILE A 218 -6.67 15.35 -3.11
N MET A 219 -6.91 14.83 -1.92
CA MET A 219 -8.24 14.80 -1.32
C MET A 219 -8.46 16.01 -0.41
N PHE A 220 -9.66 16.57 -0.49
CA PHE A 220 -10.14 17.63 0.40
C PHE A 220 -11.63 17.44 0.64
N GLU A 221 -12.07 17.50 1.91
CA GLU A 221 -13.48 17.36 2.31
C GLU A 221 -14.22 16.18 1.65
N GLY A 222 -13.58 15.02 1.61
CA GLY A 222 -14.15 13.78 1.09
C GLY A 222 -14.18 13.66 -0.43
N LYS A 223 -13.57 14.57 -1.19
CA LYS A 223 -13.55 14.57 -2.66
C LYS A 223 -12.13 14.63 -3.19
N ILE A 224 -11.92 14.20 -4.44
CA ILE A 224 -10.70 14.50 -5.17
C ILE A 224 -10.74 15.97 -5.62
N LEU A 225 -9.80 16.75 -5.13
CA LEU A 225 -9.66 18.16 -5.48
C LEU A 225 -8.83 18.34 -6.76
N VAL A 226 -7.71 17.61 -6.85
CA VAL A 226 -6.78 17.61 -7.99
C VAL A 226 -6.22 16.22 -8.16
N ALA A 227 -5.97 15.82 -9.41
CA ALA A 227 -5.27 14.59 -9.75
C ALA A 227 -4.32 14.88 -10.92
N GLY A 228 -3.10 14.32 -10.90
CA GLY A 228 -2.12 14.51 -11.96
C GLY A 228 -0.72 14.07 -11.55
N SER A 229 0.27 14.41 -12.37
CA SER A 229 1.68 14.20 -12.06
C SER A 229 2.11 15.07 -10.86
N PRO A 230 3.25 14.76 -10.19
CA PRO A 230 3.80 15.63 -9.14
C PRO A 230 3.92 17.08 -9.58
N GLU A 231 4.36 17.34 -10.82
CA GLU A 231 4.51 18.69 -11.37
C GLU A 231 3.15 19.40 -11.50
N GLU A 232 2.12 18.73 -12.02
CA GLU A 232 0.76 19.26 -12.12
C GLU A 232 0.17 19.57 -10.73
N ILE A 233 0.39 18.69 -9.76
CA ILE A 233 -0.03 18.91 -8.36
C ILE A 233 0.63 20.15 -7.76
N LEU A 234 1.93 20.36 -8.01
CA LEU A 234 2.70 21.50 -7.48
C LEU A 234 2.31 22.82 -8.14
N GLN A 235 1.92 22.79 -9.41
CA GLN A 235 1.50 23.98 -10.17
C GLN A 235 0.03 24.34 -9.93
N SER A 236 -0.77 23.44 -9.38
CA SER A 236 -2.19 23.67 -9.14
C SER A 236 -2.45 24.70 -8.03
N ASP A 237 -3.13 25.78 -8.36
CA ASP A 237 -3.58 26.80 -7.40
C ASP A 237 -4.47 26.20 -6.30
N LEU A 238 -5.30 25.21 -6.67
CA LEU A 238 -6.15 24.50 -5.71
C LEU A 238 -5.31 23.68 -4.71
N SER A 239 -4.29 22.96 -5.17
CA SER A 239 -3.38 22.23 -4.30
C SER A 239 -2.65 23.16 -3.33
N ARG A 240 -2.11 24.28 -3.83
CA ARG A 240 -1.44 25.29 -3.03
C ARG A 240 -2.37 25.92 -2.00
N LYS A 241 -3.55 26.33 -2.41
CA LYS A 241 -4.52 27.02 -1.55
C LYS A 241 -5.04 26.14 -0.41
N TYR A 242 -5.36 24.87 -0.68
CA TYR A 242 -6.08 24.01 0.25
C TYR A 242 -5.22 22.97 0.98
N TYR A 243 -3.97 22.73 0.52
CA TYR A 243 -3.14 21.69 1.10
C TYR A 243 -1.66 22.02 1.21
N LEU A 244 -0.98 22.39 0.12
CA LEU A 244 0.47 22.55 0.10
C LEU A 244 0.96 23.84 0.79
N GLY A 245 0.18 24.91 0.66
CA GLY A 245 0.61 26.28 1.01
C GLY A 245 1.39 26.94 -0.14
N GLU A 246 1.35 28.28 -0.18
CA GLU A 246 1.92 29.09 -1.28
C GLU A 246 3.45 28.94 -1.45
N ARG A 247 4.17 28.64 -0.38
CA ARG A 247 5.65 28.55 -0.35
C ARG A 247 6.19 27.13 -0.47
N PHE A 248 5.33 26.14 -0.77
CA PHE A 248 5.75 24.76 -0.88
C PHE A 248 6.57 24.53 -2.17
N ASN A 249 7.76 23.92 -2.01
CA ASN A 249 8.64 23.44 -3.09
C ASN A 249 9.13 22.02 -2.75
N LEU A 250 9.38 21.18 -3.75
CA LEU A 250 10.01 19.87 -3.60
C LEU A 250 11.50 20.01 -3.25
#